data_a179c0d3f60446644837f592019b242c
#
_entry.id   a179c0d3f60446644837f592019b242c
#
_cell.length_a   1.000
_cell.length_b   1.000
_cell.length_c   1.000
_cell.angle_alpha   90.00
_cell.angle_beta   90.00
_cell.angle_gamma   90.00
#
_symmetry.space_group_name_H-M   'P 1'
#
loop_
_entity.id
_entity.type
_entity.pdbx_description
1 polymer ?
#
loop_
_entity_poly.entity_id
_entity_poly.type
_entity_poly.pdbx_seq_one_letter_code
_entity_poly.pdbx_strand_id
1 'polypeptide(L)'
;MWDLNRYVEEVEQVRQALQLDSSNFYLLGHSWGGILAMQYALKYQQHLKGLIISNMMSSCPDYGKYAEEVLSKQFDPKILDTIRQIEAKKDFSNPRYMELLMPNFYAKHICRIPLDKWPEPITRSFAKMNQSLYVTMQGPSEFGISGKLLLWDVKAELPKLTIATLTIGGAFDTMDPEHMKWMSTQVKNGRYLHCPNGSHMSMYDDQQVYMMGLVQFLQDVDKKNF
;
A
#
# COMPACT_ATOMS: atom_id res chain seq x y z
N MET A 1 15.93 2.63 16.33
CA MET A 1 16.22 2.01 15.06
C MET A 1 14.93 1.87 14.25
N TRP A 2 14.76 1.10 13.18
CA TRP A 2 13.54 1.09 12.36
C TRP A 2 12.39 0.43 13.10
N ASP A 3 11.36 1.23 13.42
CA ASP A 3 10.19 0.86 14.20
C ASP A 3 8.98 1.70 13.75
N LEU A 4 7.81 1.07 13.64
CA LEU A 4 6.62 1.72 13.12
C LEU A 4 6.16 2.89 13.99
N ASN A 5 6.26 2.75 15.33
CA ASN A 5 5.87 3.82 16.25
C ASN A 5 6.76 5.07 16.07
N ARG A 6 8.05 4.86 15.83
CA ARG A 6 8.96 5.98 15.56
C ARG A 6 8.54 6.73 14.30
N TYR A 7 8.19 6.02 13.21
CA TYR A 7 7.73 6.67 11.98
C TYR A 7 6.40 7.42 12.18
N VAL A 8 5.52 6.91 13.03
CA VAL A 8 4.29 7.64 13.43
C VAL A 8 4.64 8.97 14.10
N GLU A 9 5.62 8.98 15.03
CA GLU A 9 6.08 10.21 15.67
C GLU A 9 6.77 11.17 14.69
N GLU A 10 7.51 10.64 13.71
CA GLU A 10 8.11 11.46 12.66
C GLU A 10 7.05 12.16 11.80
N VAL A 11 5.93 11.47 11.45
CA VAL A 11 4.78 12.12 10.78
C VAL A 11 4.19 13.21 11.66
N GLU A 12 4.01 12.97 12.97
CA GLU A 12 3.51 13.98 13.91
C GLU A 12 4.42 15.20 14.00
N GLN A 13 5.74 15.00 14.04
CA GLN A 13 6.70 16.11 14.04
C GLN A 13 6.63 16.94 12.74
N VAL A 14 6.49 16.28 11.58
CA VAL A 14 6.29 16.96 10.30
C VAL A 14 5.00 17.76 10.30
N ARG A 15 3.88 17.17 10.79
CA ARG A 15 2.61 17.88 10.95
C ARG A 15 2.77 19.15 11.80
N GLN A 16 3.43 19.03 12.96
CA GLN A 16 3.66 20.16 13.86
C GLN A 16 4.54 21.23 13.21
N ALA A 17 5.64 20.85 12.56
CA ALA A 17 6.54 21.77 11.88
C ALA A 17 5.86 22.55 10.74
N LEU A 18 4.87 21.93 10.07
CA LEU A 18 4.08 22.54 9.00
C LEU A 18 2.79 23.23 9.53
N GLN A 19 2.54 23.21 10.84
CA GLN A 19 1.35 23.77 11.47
C GLN A 19 0.04 23.24 10.87
N LEU A 20 -0.01 21.95 10.55
CA LEU A 20 -1.19 21.31 9.99
C LEU A 20 -2.14 20.88 11.11
N ASP A 21 -3.46 20.95 10.85
CA ASP A 21 -4.51 20.55 11.78
C ASP A 21 -5.74 19.96 11.06
N SER A 22 -6.78 19.64 11.81
CA SER A 22 -8.01 19.03 11.27
C SER A 22 -8.76 19.90 10.26
N SER A 23 -8.37 21.16 10.05
CA SER A 23 -8.97 22.03 9.03
C SER A 23 -8.30 21.90 7.65
N ASN A 24 -7.04 21.44 7.60
CA ASN A 24 -6.22 21.45 6.39
C ASN A 24 -5.35 20.21 6.17
N PHE A 25 -5.36 19.22 7.08
CA PHE A 25 -4.47 18.05 6.98
C PHE A 25 -5.18 16.81 6.46
N TYR A 26 -4.96 16.50 5.19
CA TYR A 26 -5.25 15.21 4.60
C TYR A 26 -3.98 14.35 4.59
N LEU A 27 -4.08 13.11 5.10
CA LEU A 27 -2.97 12.16 5.07
C LEU A 27 -3.26 11.04 4.06
N LEU A 28 -2.43 10.96 3.02
CA LEU A 28 -2.44 9.87 2.06
C LEU A 28 -1.26 8.94 2.32
N GLY A 29 -1.55 7.66 2.53
CA GLY A 29 -0.56 6.60 2.59
C GLY A 29 -0.76 5.60 1.47
N HIS A 30 0.26 5.41 0.63
CA HIS A 30 0.27 4.41 -0.42
C HIS A 30 1.15 3.23 -0.03
N SER A 31 0.69 2.00 -0.27
CA SER A 31 1.44 0.78 0.03
C SER A 31 1.89 0.76 1.50
N TRP A 32 3.16 0.53 1.79
CA TRP A 32 3.72 0.62 3.15
C TRP A 32 3.35 1.94 3.87
N GLY A 33 3.26 3.04 3.13
CA GLY A 33 2.75 4.31 3.65
C GLY A 33 1.30 4.22 4.13
N GLY A 34 0.49 3.29 3.61
CA GLY A 34 -0.85 3.00 4.09
C GLY A 34 -0.86 2.38 5.48
N ILE A 35 0.09 1.49 5.79
CA ILE A 35 0.32 0.97 7.14
C ILE A 35 0.61 2.13 8.10
N LEU A 36 1.55 3.00 7.71
CA LEU A 36 1.93 4.17 8.51
C LEU A 36 0.76 5.13 8.71
N ALA A 37 -0.01 5.40 7.66
CA ALA A 37 -1.15 6.31 7.72
C ALA A 37 -2.28 5.77 8.62
N MET A 38 -2.59 4.47 8.55
CA MET A 38 -3.54 3.82 9.46
C MET A 38 -3.06 3.89 10.91
N GLN A 39 -1.80 3.56 11.16
CA GLN A 39 -1.23 3.59 12.50
C GLN A 39 -1.18 5.02 13.08
N TYR A 40 -0.86 6.01 12.24
CA TYR A 40 -0.93 7.42 12.61
C TYR A 40 -2.37 7.83 12.95
N ALA A 41 -3.33 7.49 12.11
CA ALA A 41 -4.73 7.85 12.33
C ALA A 41 -5.30 7.22 13.61
N LEU A 42 -4.98 5.96 13.90
CA LEU A 42 -5.40 5.30 15.16
C LEU A 42 -4.91 6.04 16.40
N LYS A 43 -3.80 6.76 16.32
CA LYS A 43 -3.24 7.54 17.43
C LYS A 43 -3.62 9.02 17.40
N TYR A 44 -3.68 9.63 16.21
CA TYR A 44 -3.71 11.08 16.02
C TYR A 44 -4.82 11.58 15.09
N GLN A 45 -5.90 10.80 14.86
CA GLN A 45 -6.97 11.17 13.93
C GLN A 45 -7.62 12.54 14.22
N GLN A 46 -7.56 13.04 15.46
CA GLN A 46 -8.09 14.36 15.84
C GLN A 46 -7.39 15.53 15.10
N HIS A 47 -6.22 15.28 14.51
CA HIS A 47 -5.48 16.27 13.73
C HIS A 47 -5.74 16.13 12.21
N LEU A 48 -6.45 15.08 11.79
CA LEU A 48 -6.72 14.83 10.37
C LEU A 48 -8.06 15.39 9.93
N LYS A 49 -8.10 16.01 8.76
CA LYS A 49 -9.31 16.35 8.04
C LYS A 49 -9.88 15.15 7.29
N GLY A 50 -8.99 14.31 6.76
CA GLY A 50 -9.35 13.06 6.10
C GLY A 50 -8.14 12.13 5.94
N LEU A 51 -8.42 10.84 5.80
CA LEU A 51 -7.44 9.78 5.63
C LEU A 51 -7.64 9.10 4.27
N ILE A 52 -6.56 8.88 3.53
CA ILE A 52 -6.58 8.13 2.28
C ILE A 52 -5.61 6.95 2.39
N ILE A 53 -6.15 5.74 2.28
CA ILE A 53 -5.39 4.48 2.28
C ILE A 53 -5.39 3.96 0.85
N SER A 54 -4.26 4.11 0.18
CA SER A 54 -4.09 3.77 -1.21
C SER A 54 -3.34 2.45 -1.36
N ASN A 55 -4.00 1.45 -1.95
CA ASN A 55 -3.37 0.19 -2.32
C ASN A 55 -2.66 -0.50 -1.13
N MET A 56 -3.36 -0.60 0.01
CA MET A 56 -2.85 -1.28 1.21
C MET A 56 -3.98 -1.91 2.02
N MET A 57 -3.76 -3.15 2.43
CA MET A 57 -4.64 -3.90 3.33
C MET A 57 -4.39 -3.50 4.79
N SER A 58 -5.36 -3.78 5.66
CA SER A 58 -5.26 -3.53 7.10
C SER A 58 -4.64 -4.70 7.88
N SER A 59 -4.12 -5.71 7.18
CA SER A 59 -3.55 -6.93 7.76
C SER A 59 -2.44 -7.48 6.87
N CYS A 60 -1.22 -7.55 7.38
CA CYS A 60 -0.10 -8.21 6.70
C CYS A 60 -0.25 -9.74 6.65
N PRO A 61 -0.81 -10.42 7.67
CA PRO A 61 -1.17 -11.83 7.56
C PRO A 61 -2.14 -12.12 6.40
N ASP A 62 -3.18 -11.29 6.21
CA ASP A 62 -4.13 -11.46 5.11
C ASP A 62 -3.47 -11.14 3.76
N TYR A 63 -2.58 -10.15 3.69
CA TYR A 63 -1.78 -9.89 2.50
C TYR A 63 -0.90 -11.10 2.13
N GLY A 64 -0.19 -11.67 3.09
CA GLY A 64 0.60 -12.88 2.87
C GLY A 64 -0.24 -14.06 2.37
N LYS A 65 -1.44 -14.24 2.95
CA LYS A 65 -2.40 -15.25 2.52
C LYS A 65 -2.88 -15.02 1.08
N TYR A 66 -3.23 -13.79 0.71
CA TYR A 66 -3.63 -13.44 -0.65
C TYR A 66 -2.50 -13.69 -1.66
N ALA A 67 -1.27 -13.31 -1.32
CA ALA A 67 -0.10 -13.60 -2.15
C ALA A 67 0.07 -15.11 -2.38
N GLU A 68 -0.08 -15.94 -1.33
CA GLU A 68 0.09 -17.40 -1.42
C GLU A 68 -1.09 -18.10 -2.10
N GLU A 69 -2.34 -17.74 -1.77
CA GLU A 69 -3.53 -18.47 -2.23
C GLU A 69 -4.05 -18.01 -3.59
N VAL A 70 -3.75 -16.76 -3.99
CA VAL A 70 -4.29 -16.15 -5.21
C VAL A 70 -3.17 -15.79 -6.20
N LEU A 71 -2.22 -14.95 -5.79
CA LEU A 71 -1.21 -14.42 -6.70
C LEU A 71 -0.19 -15.48 -7.12
N SER A 72 0.20 -16.37 -6.22
CA SER A 72 1.14 -17.46 -6.52
C SER A 72 0.66 -18.36 -7.66
N LYS A 73 -0.65 -18.58 -7.75
CA LYS A 73 -1.27 -19.43 -8.78
C LYS A 73 -1.23 -18.82 -10.19
N GLN A 74 -0.84 -17.56 -10.31
CA GLN A 74 -0.72 -16.86 -11.59
C GLN A 74 0.68 -16.98 -12.21
N PHE A 75 1.62 -17.60 -11.49
CA PHE A 75 2.96 -17.92 -11.99
C PHE A 75 2.99 -19.26 -12.75
N ASP A 76 3.92 -19.36 -13.68
CA ASP A 76 4.38 -20.69 -14.11
C ASP A 76 4.97 -21.43 -12.90
N PRO A 77 4.60 -22.70 -12.66
CA PRO A 77 5.06 -23.45 -11.48
C PRO A 77 6.59 -23.55 -11.35
N LYS A 78 7.31 -23.64 -12.48
CA LYS A 78 8.78 -23.73 -12.47
C LYS A 78 9.43 -22.40 -12.10
N ILE A 79 8.83 -21.30 -12.54
CA ILE A 79 9.28 -19.95 -12.16
C ILE A 79 9.06 -19.73 -10.68
N LEU A 80 7.87 -20.05 -10.17
CA LEU A 80 7.54 -19.93 -8.76
C LEU A 80 8.47 -20.78 -7.88
N ASP A 81 8.72 -22.04 -8.28
CA ASP A 81 9.64 -22.91 -7.54
C ASP A 81 11.06 -22.30 -7.46
N THR A 82 11.55 -21.75 -8.57
CA THR A 82 12.86 -21.08 -8.59
C THR A 82 12.90 -19.86 -7.66
N ILE A 83 11.84 -19.02 -7.67
CA ILE A 83 11.71 -17.86 -6.77
C ILE A 83 11.77 -18.33 -5.31
N ARG A 84 10.97 -19.33 -4.96
CA ARG A 84 10.92 -19.88 -3.59
C ARG A 84 12.23 -20.50 -3.13
N GLN A 85 12.98 -21.15 -4.04
CA GLN A 85 14.32 -21.67 -3.71
C GLN A 85 15.31 -20.55 -3.37
N ILE A 86 15.25 -19.42 -4.08
CA ILE A 86 16.08 -18.24 -3.80
C ILE A 86 15.69 -17.64 -2.43
N GLU A 87 14.39 -17.50 -2.17
CA GLU A 87 13.85 -16.98 -0.91
C GLU A 87 14.22 -17.88 0.29
N ALA A 88 14.08 -19.19 0.15
CA ALA A 88 14.46 -20.16 1.19
C ALA A 88 15.95 -20.09 1.56
N LYS A 89 16.81 -19.78 0.60
CA LYS A 89 18.25 -19.57 0.82
C LYS A 89 18.59 -18.17 1.31
N LYS A 90 17.61 -17.25 1.32
CA LYS A 90 17.79 -15.81 1.58
C LYS A 90 18.82 -15.16 0.65
N ASP A 91 18.94 -15.66 -0.57
CA ASP A 91 19.88 -15.18 -1.59
C ASP A 91 19.25 -14.02 -2.38
N PHE A 92 18.83 -12.96 -1.68
CA PHE A 92 18.09 -11.83 -2.27
C PHE A 92 18.95 -10.93 -3.16
N SER A 93 20.28 -11.08 -3.12
CA SER A 93 21.23 -10.42 -4.03
C SER A 93 21.38 -11.15 -5.37
N ASN A 94 20.79 -12.31 -5.53
CA ASN A 94 20.81 -13.08 -6.77
C ASN A 94 20.04 -12.33 -7.86
N PRO A 95 20.68 -11.90 -8.96
CA PRO A 95 19.99 -11.13 -10.01
C PRO A 95 18.83 -11.92 -10.64
N ARG A 96 18.89 -13.25 -10.62
CA ARG A 96 17.83 -14.11 -11.13
C ARG A 96 16.51 -13.90 -10.41
N TYR A 97 16.52 -13.47 -9.14
CA TYR A 97 15.32 -13.19 -8.35
C TYR A 97 14.46 -12.10 -9.01
N MET A 98 15.04 -10.94 -9.26
CA MET A 98 14.32 -9.83 -9.90
C MET A 98 14.08 -10.06 -11.40
N GLU A 99 14.99 -10.76 -12.11
CA GLU A 99 14.77 -11.16 -13.51
C GLU A 99 13.50 -12.01 -13.68
N LEU A 100 13.16 -12.83 -12.69
CA LEU A 100 11.93 -13.63 -12.70
C LEU A 100 10.73 -12.83 -12.23
N LEU A 101 10.87 -12.02 -11.17
CA LEU A 101 9.76 -11.26 -10.61
C LEU A 101 9.30 -10.12 -11.52
N MET A 102 10.20 -9.39 -12.16
CA MET A 102 9.85 -8.23 -12.97
C MET A 102 8.82 -8.55 -14.08
N PRO A 103 9.06 -9.51 -14.99
CA PRO A 103 8.10 -9.80 -16.06
C PRO A 103 6.90 -10.63 -15.61
N ASN A 104 7.03 -11.45 -14.56
CA ASN A 104 6.00 -12.42 -14.18
C ASN A 104 5.08 -11.92 -13.07
N PHE A 105 5.51 -10.91 -12.30
CA PHE A 105 4.76 -10.37 -11.17
C PHE A 105 4.65 -8.84 -11.23
N TYR A 106 5.76 -8.11 -11.27
CA TYR A 106 5.76 -6.66 -11.22
C TYR A 106 5.02 -6.02 -12.41
N ALA A 107 5.22 -6.54 -13.62
CA ALA A 107 4.51 -6.07 -14.82
C ALA A 107 3.01 -6.36 -14.81
N LYS A 108 2.53 -7.23 -13.91
CA LYS A 108 1.11 -7.60 -13.81
C LYS A 108 0.41 -6.92 -12.63
N HIS A 109 1.13 -6.77 -11.50
CA HIS A 109 0.54 -6.43 -10.22
C HIS A 109 1.09 -5.13 -9.62
N ILE A 110 2.30 -4.68 -10.01
CA ILE A 110 2.86 -3.42 -9.50
C ILE A 110 2.54 -2.26 -10.42
N CYS A 111 2.91 -2.35 -11.69
CA CYS A 111 2.54 -1.34 -12.69
C CYS A 111 2.35 -2.01 -14.05
N ARG A 112 1.15 -1.92 -14.61
CA ARG A 112 0.73 -2.60 -15.85
C ARG A 112 1.11 -1.85 -17.13
N ILE A 113 1.75 -0.67 -16.99
CA ILE A 113 2.44 -0.02 -18.10
C ILE A 113 3.61 -0.93 -18.55
N PRO A 114 3.92 -1.07 -19.84
CA PRO A 114 5.08 -1.85 -20.29
C PRO A 114 6.34 -1.45 -19.52
N LEU A 115 7.17 -2.43 -19.14
CA LEU A 115 8.34 -2.22 -18.27
C LEU A 115 9.31 -1.15 -18.80
N ASP A 116 9.51 -1.13 -20.12
CA ASP A 116 10.36 -0.16 -20.82
C ASP A 116 9.76 1.26 -20.88
N LYS A 117 8.49 1.40 -20.49
CA LYS A 117 7.73 2.67 -20.45
C LYS A 117 7.30 3.05 -19.05
N TRP A 118 7.82 2.41 -18.02
CA TRP A 118 7.48 2.79 -16.66
C TRP A 118 7.79 4.27 -16.42
N PRO A 119 6.86 5.03 -15.81
CA PRO A 119 7.08 6.44 -15.46
C PRO A 119 8.36 6.63 -14.64
N GLU A 120 9.10 7.68 -14.98
CA GLU A 120 10.37 8.00 -14.30
C GLU A 120 10.24 8.06 -12.77
N PRO A 121 9.17 8.63 -12.17
CA PRO A 121 9.04 8.62 -10.72
C PRO A 121 8.98 7.21 -10.10
N ILE A 122 8.41 6.23 -10.80
CA ILE A 122 8.40 4.84 -10.35
C ILE A 122 9.81 4.26 -10.37
N THR A 123 10.49 4.35 -11.51
CA THR A 123 11.85 3.79 -11.66
C THR A 123 12.84 4.46 -10.72
N ARG A 124 12.73 5.80 -10.53
CA ARG A 124 13.53 6.55 -9.56
C ARG A 124 13.27 6.11 -8.12
N SER A 125 12.02 5.86 -7.74
CA SER A 125 11.70 5.43 -6.38
C SER A 125 12.32 4.08 -6.05
N PHE A 126 12.23 3.11 -6.95
CA PHE A 126 12.90 1.81 -6.80
C PHE A 126 14.43 1.95 -6.73
N ALA A 127 15.02 2.78 -7.58
CA ALA A 127 16.47 3.00 -7.59
C ALA A 127 17.01 3.69 -6.32
N LYS A 128 16.17 4.50 -5.65
CA LYS A 128 16.54 5.21 -4.41
C LYS A 128 16.05 4.55 -3.13
N MET A 129 15.39 3.40 -3.25
CA MET A 129 14.87 2.68 -2.08
C MET A 129 16.03 2.25 -1.15
N ASN A 130 15.88 2.51 0.13
CA ASN A 130 16.80 1.96 1.14
C ASN A 130 16.53 0.46 1.30
N GLN A 131 17.25 -0.36 0.56
CA GLN A 131 17.08 -1.81 0.52
C GLN A 131 17.20 -2.46 1.91
N SER A 132 18.12 -1.98 2.74
CA SER A 132 18.32 -2.52 4.09
C SER A 132 17.08 -2.29 4.98
N LEU A 133 16.47 -1.11 4.88
CA LEU A 133 15.23 -0.78 5.58
C LEU A 133 14.07 -1.60 5.01
N TYR A 134 13.93 -1.61 3.68
CA TYR A 134 12.83 -2.27 2.99
C TYR A 134 12.78 -3.77 3.33
N VAL A 135 13.90 -4.48 3.16
CA VAL A 135 13.99 -5.92 3.47
C VAL A 135 13.73 -6.20 4.95
N THR A 136 14.21 -5.33 5.86
CA THR A 136 13.98 -5.49 7.30
C THR A 136 12.52 -5.36 7.68
N MET A 137 11.80 -4.41 7.08
CA MET A 137 10.41 -4.09 7.44
C MET A 137 9.40 -4.92 6.66
N GLN A 138 9.55 -4.95 5.34
CA GLN A 138 8.62 -5.58 4.38
C GLN A 138 9.03 -7.02 4.03
N GLY A 139 10.27 -7.20 3.60
CA GLY A 139 10.76 -8.42 2.97
C GLY A 139 11.48 -8.11 1.66
N PRO A 140 11.89 -9.15 0.90
CA PRO A 140 12.77 -8.98 -0.26
C PRO A 140 12.09 -8.42 -1.51
N SER A 141 10.75 -8.47 -1.58
CA SER A 141 9.98 -8.07 -2.77
C SER A 141 8.54 -7.69 -2.41
N GLU A 142 7.77 -7.28 -3.43
CA GLU A 142 6.33 -7.04 -3.32
C GLU A 142 5.50 -8.35 -3.44
N PHE A 143 6.14 -9.49 -3.55
CA PHE A 143 5.47 -10.79 -3.56
C PHE A 143 5.34 -11.34 -2.13
N GLY A 144 4.40 -10.78 -1.37
CA GLY A 144 4.15 -11.13 0.02
C GLY A 144 4.94 -10.30 1.03
N ILE A 145 4.97 -10.76 2.27
CA ILE A 145 5.59 -10.06 3.38
C ILE A 145 6.31 -11.05 4.31
N SER A 146 7.51 -10.71 4.74
CA SER A 146 8.33 -11.56 5.63
C SER A 146 9.17 -10.79 6.64
N GLY A 147 9.10 -9.44 6.60
CA GLY A 147 9.85 -8.56 7.50
C GLY A 147 9.19 -8.36 8.86
N LYS A 148 9.59 -7.31 9.58
CA LYS A 148 9.05 -6.98 10.91
C LYS A 148 7.55 -6.71 10.91
N LEU A 149 6.97 -6.34 9.76
CA LEU A 149 5.55 -6.08 9.62
C LEU A 149 4.70 -7.35 9.43
N LEU A 150 5.31 -8.53 9.34
CA LEU A 150 4.62 -9.80 9.06
C LEU A 150 3.36 -10.03 9.91
N LEU A 151 3.39 -9.65 11.18
CA LEU A 151 2.27 -9.84 12.12
C LEU A 151 1.44 -8.57 12.34
N TRP A 152 1.70 -7.49 11.59
CA TRP A 152 0.92 -6.26 11.73
C TRP A 152 -0.51 -6.47 11.24
N ASP A 153 -1.48 -6.21 12.11
CA ASP A 153 -2.91 -6.35 11.83
C ASP A 153 -3.69 -5.32 12.66
N VAL A 154 -4.48 -4.49 12.00
CA VAL A 154 -5.32 -3.48 12.63
C VAL A 154 -6.79 -3.61 12.27
N LYS A 155 -7.22 -4.76 11.74
CA LYS A 155 -8.62 -5.01 11.36
C LYS A 155 -9.60 -4.70 12.48
N ALA A 156 -9.31 -5.16 13.69
CA ALA A 156 -10.15 -4.92 14.87
C ALA A 156 -10.16 -3.45 15.32
N GLU A 157 -9.21 -2.65 14.87
CA GLU A 157 -9.06 -1.25 15.25
C GLU A 157 -9.76 -0.29 14.27
N LEU A 158 -10.07 -0.73 13.04
CA LEU A 158 -10.70 0.10 12.01
C LEU A 158 -11.98 0.81 12.49
N PRO A 159 -12.87 0.19 13.29
CA PRO A 159 -14.05 0.87 13.80
C PRO A 159 -13.78 2.08 14.72
N LYS A 160 -12.54 2.22 15.22
CA LYS A 160 -12.13 3.38 16.02
C LYS A 160 -11.87 4.62 15.16
N LEU A 161 -11.72 4.46 13.85
CA LEU A 161 -11.54 5.57 12.92
C LEU A 161 -12.89 6.22 12.64
N THR A 162 -13.01 7.49 12.98
CA THR A 162 -14.26 8.27 12.85
C THR A 162 -14.16 9.40 11.83
N ILE A 163 -12.96 9.67 11.32
CA ILE A 163 -12.72 10.68 10.28
C ILE A 163 -13.15 10.16 8.91
N ALA A 164 -13.39 11.07 7.97
CA ALA A 164 -13.63 10.70 6.57
C ALA A 164 -12.42 9.89 6.04
N THR A 165 -12.69 8.70 5.54
CA THR A 165 -11.64 7.77 5.12
C THR A 165 -11.94 7.21 3.72
N LEU A 166 -11.00 7.36 2.80
CA LEU A 166 -11.03 6.75 1.48
C LEU A 166 -10.07 5.56 1.44
N THR A 167 -10.56 4.38 1.05
CA THR A 167 -9.71 3.26 0.64
C THR A 167 -9.70 3.15 -0.88
N ILE A 168 -8.53 2.94 -1.48
CA ILE A 168 -8.36 2.82 -2.93
C ILE A 168 -7.73 1.47 -3.23
N GLY A 169 -8.33 0.72 -4.18
CA GLY A 169 -7.82 -0.58 -4.60
C GLY A 169 -7.87 -0.79 -6.12
N GLY A 170 -6.83 -1.35 -6.68
CA GLY A 170 -6.73 -1.76 -8.08
C GLY A 170 -7.20 -3.19 -8.29
N ALA A 171 -7.88 -3.46 -9.42
CA ALA A 171 -8.34 -4.81 -9.76
C ALA A 171 -7.20 -5.83 -9.93
N PHE A 172 -5.99 -5.36 -10.25
CA PHE A 172 -4.81 -6.18 -10.51
C PHE A 172 -3.71 -5.99 -9.45
N ASP A 173 -4.07 -5.42 -8.29
CA ASP A 173 -3.13 -5.09 -7.21
C ASP A 173 -2.49 -6.34 -6.57
N THR A 174 -1.37 -6.15 -5.90
CA THR A 174 -0.81 -7.11 -4.95
C THR A 174 -1.63 -7.20 -3.67
N MET A 175 -2.43 -6.18 -3.38
CA MET A 175 -3.38 -6.12 -2.27
C MET A 175 -4.74 -6.60 -2.73
N ASP A 176 -5.42 -7.42 -1.92
CA ASP A 176 -6.76 -7.91 -2.23
C ASP A 176 -7.76 -6.74 -2.34
N PRO A 177 -8.34 -6.48 -3.53
CA PRO A 177 -9.30 -5.39 -3.70
C PRO A 177 -10.59 -5.60 -2.89
N GLU A 178 -11.00 -6.84 -2.64
CA GLU A 178 -12.17 -7.13 -1.80
C GLU A 178 -11.88 -6.83 -0.31
N HIS A 179 -10.66 -7.07 0.16
CA HIS A 179 -10.25 -6.65 1.50
C HIS A 179 -10.25 -5.12 1.62
N MET A 180 -9.72 -4.41 0.63
CA MET A 180 -9.72 -2.94 0.66
C MET A 180 -11.13 -2.35 0.61
N LYS A 181 -12.04 -2.97 -0.16
CA LYS A 181 -13.46 -2.63 -0.16
C LYS A 181 -14.10 -2.92 1.20
N TRP A 182 -13.82 -4.08 1.79
CA TRP A 182 -14.28 -4.42 3.13
C TRP A 182 -13.79 -3.40 4.18
N MET A 183 -12.54 -2.96 4.13
CA MET A 183 -12.01 -1.94 5.05
C MET A 183 -12.88 -0.67 5.08
N SER A 184 -13.36 -0.21 3.92
CA SER A 184 -14.23 0.98 3.85
C SER A 184 -15.54 0.81 4.61
N THR A 185 -16.02 -0.42 4.78
CA THR A 185 -17.23 -0.72 5.54
C THR A 185 -17.00 -0.84 7.04
N GLN A 186 -15.73 -0.96 7.47
CA GLN A 186 -15.36 -1.10 8.88
C GLN A 186 -15.11 0.25 9.57
N VAL A 187 -14.81 1.30 8.81
CA VAL A 187 -14.64 2.65 9.34
C VAL A 187 -15.96 3.40 9.31
N LYS A 188 -16.20 4.27 10.31
CA LYS A 188 -17.51 4.95 10.48
C LYS A 188 -17.90 5.78 9.25
N ASN A 189 -16.95 6.51 8.68
CA ASN A 189 -17.12 7.37 7.51
C ASN A 189 -16.19 6.87 6.38
N GLY A 190 -16.48 5.68 5.87
CA GLY A 190 -15.66 5.01 4.86
C GLY A 190 -16.23 5.11 3.45
N ARG A 191 -15.35 5.29 2.47
CA ARG A 191 -15.65 5.20 1.04
C ARG A 191 -14.61 4.35 0.35
N TYR A 192 -15.03 3.57 -0.64
CA TYR A 192 -14.13 2.77 -1.49
C TYR A 192 -14.06 3.34 -2.90
N LEU A 193 -12.86 3.48 -3.43
CA LEU A 193 -12.57 3.78 -4.82
C LEU A 193 -11.97 2.56 -5.50
N HIS A 194 -12.70 1.98 -6.44
CA HIS A 194 -12.21 0.88 -7.27
C HIS A 194 -11.56 1.40 -8.54
N CYS A 195 -10.32 0.99 -8.80
CA CYS A 195 -9.59 1.24 -10.04
C CYS A 195 -9.63 -0.03 -10.92
N PRO A 196 -10.58 -0.15 -11.87
CA PRO A 196 -10.83 -1.40 -12.59
C PRO A 196 -9.69 -1.82 -13.52
N ASN A 197 -8.85 -0.89 -13.94
CA ASN A 197 -7.67 -1.16 -14.77
C ASN A 197 -6.36 -1.02 -13.98
N GLY A 198 -6.43 -0.59 -12.71
CA GLY A 198 -5.28 -0.30 -11.86
C GLY A 198 -4.66 -1.54 -11.24
N SER A 199 -3.37 -1.44 -10.99
CA SER A 199 -2.60 -2.38 -10.16
C SER A 199 -2.13 -1.69 -8.88
N HIS A 200 -1.03 -2.11 -8.28
CA HIS A 200 -0.47 -1.47 -7.09
C HIS A 200 -0.18 0.02 -7.30
N MET A 201 0.25 0.40 -8.49
CA MET A 201 0.48 1.79 -8.90
C MET A 201 -0.72 2.39 -9.66
N SER A 202 -1.94 2.21 -9.13
CA SER A 202 -3.20 2.68 -9.76
C SER A 202 -3.18 4.17 -10.11
N MET A 203 -2.42 4.99 -9.39
CA MET A 203 -2.21 6.41 -9.70
C MET A 203 -1.51 6.65 -11.04
N TYR A 204 -0.95 5.60 -11.66
CA TYR A 204 -0.31 5.66 -12.98
C TYR A 204 -1.04 4.83 -14.02
N ASP A 205 -1.38 3.58 -13.73
CA ASP A 205 -1.96 2.67 -14.73
C ASP A 205 -3.50 2.71 -14.80
N ASP A 206 -4.16 3.37 -13.83
CA ASP A 206 -5.58 3.78 -13.91
C ASP A 206 -5.76 5.23 -13.45
N GLN A 207 -4.86 6.10 -13.91
CA GLN A 207 -4.67 7.46 -13.42
C GLN A 207 -5.95 8.28 -13.41
N GLN A 208 -6.76 8.20 -14.46
CA GLN A 208 -7.97 9.00 -14.56
C GLN A 208 -8.98 8.66 -13.46
N VAL A 209 -9.27 7.37 -13.26
CA VAL A 209 -10.19 6.90 -12.21
C VAL A 209 -9.65 7.27 -10.84
N TYR A 210 -8.35 6.99 -10.61
CA TYR A 210 -7.70 7.28 -9.33
C TYR A 210 -7.78 8.77 -8.98
N MET A 211 -7.34 9.65 -9.88
CA MET A 211 -7.28 11.10 -9.59
C MET A 211 -8.65 11.73 -9.49
N MET A 212 -9.60 11.35 -10.36
CA MET A 212 -10.98 11.86 -10.26
C MET A 212 -11.64 11.45 -8.97
N GLY A 213 -11.52 10.19 -8.55
CA GLY A 213 -12.09 9.69 -7.30
C GLY A 213 -11.46 10.33 -6.05
N LEU A 214 -10.13 10.50 -6.07
CA LEU A 214 -9.41 11.18 -5.00
C LEU A 214 -9.84 12.65 -4.87
N VAL A 215 -9.87 13.41 -5.97
CA VAL A 215 -10.29 14.81 -5.95
C VAL A 215 -11.76 14.95 -5.52
N GLN A 216 -12.64 14.07 -5.99
CA GLN A 216 -14.03 14.05 -5.56
C GLN A 216 -14.16 13.82 -4.05
N PHE A 217 -13.40 12.87 -3.50
CA PHE A 217 -13.37 12.63 -2.05
C PHE A 217 -12.96 13.89 -1.27
N LEU A 218 -11.87 14.54 -1.68
CA LEU A 218 -11.39 15.76 -1.02
C LEU A 218 -12.45 16.88 -1.05
N GLN A 219 -13.10 17.08 -2.22
CA GLN A 219 -14.16 18.08 -2.37
C GLN A 219 -15.40 17.77 -1.52
N ASP A 220 -15.79 16.50 -1.41
CA ASP A 220 -16.95 16.10 -0.62
C ASP A 220 -16.68 16.33 0.88
N VAL A 221 -15.49 16.01 1.35
CA VAL A 221 -15.07 16.27 2.75
C VAL A 221 -15.04 17.78 3.02
N ASP A 222 -14.49 18.58 2.10
CA ASP A 222 -14.42 20.04 2.23
C ASP A 222 -15.82 20.68 2.31
N LYS A 223 -16.78 20.16 1.53
CA LYS A 223 -18.18 20.61 1.49
C LYS A 223 -19.05 20.00 2.58
N LYS A 224 -18.51 19.11 3.44
CA LYS A 224 -19.26 18.33 4.44
C LYS A 224 -20.37 17.47 3.84
N ASN A 225 -20.17 16.94 2.63
CA ASN A 225 -21.09 16.09 1.87
C ASN A 225 -20.64 14.60 1.94
N PHE A 226 -20.00 14.21 3.01
CA PHE A 226 -19.44 12.88 3.19
C PHE A 226 -20.32 12.01 4.10
#